data_e32cd607483171895b5880104320ac5b
#
_entry.id   e32cd607483171895b5880104320ac5b
#
_cell.length_a   1.000
_cell.length_b   1.000
_cell.length_c   1.000
_cell.angle_alpha   90.00
_cell.angle_beta   90.00
_cell.angle_gamma   90.00
#
_symmetry.space_group_name_H-M   'P 1'
#
loop_
_entity.id
_entity.type
_entity.pdbx_description
1 polymer ?
#
loop_
_entity_poly.entity_id
_entity_poly.type
_entity_poly.pdbx_seq_one_letter_code
_entity_poly.pdbx_strand_id
1 'polypeptide(L)' 'MAMTPEQLLDAMQRLEEWGDNEMRHIKADDLMCAVLSDLGYGEAVAVFNRMGKWYA' A
#
# COMPACT_ATOMS: atom_id res chain seq x y z
N MET A 1 -14.00 6.05 -0.33
CA MET A 1 -13.90 6.36 1.09
C MET A 1 -12.66 5.70 1.67
N ALA A 2 -11.87 6.45 2.43
CA ALA A 2 -10.61 5.92 2.97
C ALA A 2 -10.87 4.90 4.07
N MET A 3 -9.97 3.94 4.20
CA MET A 3 -9.99 3.00 5.30
C MET A 3 -9.74 3.75 6.61
N THR A 4 -10.31 3.25 7.70
CA THR A 4 -9.96 3.74 9.03
C THR A 4 -8.57 3.24 9.41
N PRO A 5 -7.91 3.87 10.40
CA PRO A 5 -6.62 3.36 10.88
C PRO A 5 -6.68 1.89 11.31
N GLU A 6 -7.77 1.48 11.94
CA GLU A 6 -7.93 0.10 12.39
C GLU A 6 -8.05 -0.86 11.22
N GLN A 7 -8.76 -0.45 10.17
CA GLN A 7 -8.91 -1.28 8.98
C GLN A 7 -7.57 -1.45 8.26
N LEU A 8 -6.79 -0.38 8.15
CA LEU A 8 -5.49 -0.45 7.52
C LEU A 8 -4.54 -1.33 8.34
N LEU A 9 -4.56 -1.18 9.65
CA LEU A 9 -3.72 -2.01 10.53
C LEU A 9 -4.05 -3.48 10.36
N ASP A 10 -5.35 -3.82 10.37
CA ASP A 10 -5.79 -5.21 10.21
C ASP A 10 -5.33 -5.77 8.85
N ALA A 11 -5.50 -5.00 7.78
CA ALA A 11 -5.11 -5.44 6.46
C ALA A 11 -3.59 -5.67 6.37
N MET A 12 -2.80 -4.79 6.98
CA MET A 12 -1.34 -4.96 7.00
C MET A 12 -0.93 -6.19 7.79
N GLN A 13 -1.58 -6.44 8.93
CA GLN A 13 -1.27 -7.61 9.74
C GLN A 13 -1.57 -8.91 9.00
N ARG A 14 -2.62 -8.93 8.21
CA ARG A 14 -2.94 -10.09 7.38
C ARG A 14 -1.89 -10.31 6.31
N LEU A 15 -1.39 -9.24 5.72
CA LEU A 15 -0.33 -9.34 4.72
C LEU A 15 0.97 -9.86 5.32
N GLU A 16 1.23 -9.53 6.58
CA GLU A 16 2.43 -9.97 7.27
C GLU A 16 2.56 -11.49 7.29
N GLU A 17 1.43 -12.20 7.29
CA GLU A 17 1.40 -13.66 7.36
C GLU A 17 1.14 -14.33 6.02
N TRP A 18 1.16 -13.55 4.92
CA TRP A 18 0.69 -14.03 3.63
C TRP A 18 1.81 -14.00 2.59
N GLY A 19 1.90 -15.06 1.79
CA GLY A 19 2.74 -15.06 0.61
C GLY A 19 4.22 -14.90 0.88
N ASP A 20 4.95 -14.52 -0.16
CA ASP A 20 6.39 -14.24 -0.06
C ASP A 20 6.63 -12.74 0.13
N ASN A 21 7.87 -12.37 0.41
CA ASN A 21 8.24 -10.99 0.67
C ASN A 21 7.89 -10.05 -0.46
N GLU A 22 8.16 -10.45 -1.69
CA GLU A 22 7.91 -9.60 -2.84
C GLU A 22 6.43 -9.30 -2.97
N MET A 23 5.61 -10.34 -2.90
CA MET A 23 4.16 -10.16 -3.01
C MET A 23 3.59 -9.36 -1.86
N ARG A 24 4.10 -9.56 -0.65
CA ARG A 24 3.65 -8.78 0.50
C ARG A 24 3.93 -7.31 0.31
N HIS A 25 5.11 -6.95 -0.17
CA HIS A 25 5.47 -5.56 -0.38
C HIS A 25 4.66 -4.92 -1.50
N ILE A 26 4.42 -5.65 -2.58
CA ILE A 26 3.59 -5.14 -3.67
C ILE A 26 2.18 -4.84 -3.15
N LYS A 27 1.60 -5.77 -2.41
CA LYS A 27 0.25 -5.58 -1.88
C LYS A 27 0.19 -4.47 -0.83
N ALA A 28 1.21 -4.37 0.02
CA ALA A 28 1.27 -3.34 1.03
C ALA A 28 1.40 -1.95 0.39
N ASP A 29 2.23 -1.82 -0.64
CA ASP A 29 2.36 -0.56 -1.38
C ASP A 29 1.03 -0.16 -1.99
N ASP A 30 0.34 -1.10 -2.64
CA ASP A 30 -0.95 -0.83 -3.26
C ASP A 30 -1.96 -0.36 -2.23
N LEU A 31 -1.98 -1.00 -1.07
CA LEU A 31 -2.91 -0.68 -0.01
C LEU A 31 -2.65 0.73 0.53
N MET A 32 -1.40 1.06 0.80
CA MET A 32 -1.04 2.40 1.27
C MET A 32 -1.31 3.46 0.22
N CYS A 33 -1.02 3.18 -1.04
CA CYS A 33 -1.29 4.10 -2.12
C CYS A 33 -2.78 4.38 -2.26
N ALA A 34 -3.61 3.35 -2.10
CA ALA A 34 -5.07 3.53 -2.17
C ALA A 34 -5.57 4.44 -1.06
N VAL A 35 -5.07 4.23 0.17
CA VAL A 35 -5.47 5.07 1.30
C VAL A 35 -5.02 6.52 1.09
N LEU A 36 -3.79 6.72 0.65
CA LEU A 36 -3.27 8.07 0.40
C LEU A 36 -4.04 8.77 -0.70
N SER A 37 -4.39 8.04 -1.77
CA SER A 37 -5.17 8.61 -2.86
C SER A 37 -6.54 9.06 -2.38
N ASP A 38 -7.18 8.27 -1.53
CA ASP A 38 -8.48 8.62 -0.95
C ASP A 38 -8.39 9.86 -0.07
N LEU A 39 -7.23 10.10 0.54
CA LEU A 39 -7.01 11.27 1.39
C LEU A 39 -6.61 12.51 0.60
N GLY A 40 -6.48 12.41 -0.71
CA GLY A 40 -6.17 13.55 -1.55
C GLY A 40 -4.72 13.63 -2.02
N TYR A 41 -3.92 12.61 -1.76
CA TYR A 41 -2.51 12.60 -2.15
C TYR A 41 -2.24 11.84 -3.44
N GLY A 42 -3.24 11.80 -4.33
CA GLY A 42 -3.14 11.03 -5.57
C GLY A 42 -2.00 11.45 -6.48
N GLU A 43 -1.68 12.76 -6.52
CA GLU A 43 -0.57 13.21 -7.36
C GLU A 43 0.77 12.71 -6.84
N ALA A 44 0.95 12.72 -5.53
CA ALA A 44 2.17 12.17 -4.93
C ALA A 44 2.27 10.67 -5.16
N VAL A 45 1.14 9.96 -5.07
CA VAL A 45 1.09 8.53 -5.34
C VAL A 45 1.47 8.24 -6.79
N ALA A 46 1.02 9.08 -7.73
CA ALA A 46 1.36 8.92 -9.13
C ALA A 46 2.87 9.03 -9.36
N VAL A 47 3.51 9.98 -8.69
CA VAL A 47 4.98 10.13 -8.77
C VAL A 47 5.66 8.90 -8.19
N PHE A 48 5.21 8.44 -7.03
CA PHE A 48 5.75 7.23 -6.41
C PHE A 48 5.66 6.03 -7.36
N ASN A 49 4.53 5.86 -8.02
CA ASN A 49 4.32 4.73 -8.92
C ASN A 49 5.17 4.83 -10.20
N ARG A 50 5.57 6.04 -10.60
CA ARG A 50 6.45 6.20 -11.77
C ARG A 50 7.90 5.85 -11.46
N MET A 51 8.29 5.93 -10.20
CA MET A 51 9.64 5.51 -9.81
C MET A 51 9.74 4.00 -9.99
N GLY A 52 10.86 3.51 -10.42
CA GLY A 52 11.03 2.08 -10.54
C GLY A 52 10.92 1.44 -9.16
N LYS A 53 10.04 0.49 -9.00
CA LYS A 53 9.90 -0.24 -7.75
C LYS A 53 10.90 -1.38 -7.71
N TRP A 54 11.61 -1.50 -6.62
CA TRP A 54 12.64 -2.51 -6.49
C TRP A 54 12.49 -3.24 -5.16
N TYR A 55 12.20 -4.52 -5.23
CA TYR A 55 11.96 -5.34 -4.04
C TYR A 55 12.97 -6.48 -3.90
N ALA A 56 14.11 -6.35 -4.53
CA ALA A 56 15.11 -7.41 -4.50
C ALA A 56 15.71 -7.62 -3.13
#